data_2c9e6bf611d9b7bcfe8983f20ea95b06
#
_entry.id   2c9e6bf611d9b7bcfe8983f20ea95b06
#
_cell.length_a   1.000
_cell.length_b   1.000
_cell.length_c   1.000
_cell.angle_alpha   90.00
_cell.angle_beta   90.00
_cell.angle_gamma   90.00
#
_symmetry.space_group_name_H-M   'P 1'
#
loop_
_entity.id
_entity.type
_entity.pdbx_description
1 polymer ?
#
loop_
_entity_poly.entity_id
_entity_poly.type
_entity_poly.pdbx_seq_one_letter_code
_entity_poly.pdbx_strand_id
1 'polypeptide(L)'
;MPFLEQLVKNMHTVKAIILKSIPHSEQQQILHVYSEERGYMQMITPLALFKRKVNASAQCMQIVEIEFIPNERGGLHKLKSFSPLVNTSAIYFDVYKMNIALLWGEILNLVLRDSDPNPDLYEYIKTSVEYLNITRDDIANFNLLFLFRLSKLLGFSIDNSTYHPDHVFNINDGCFYPTSSPGNY
;
A
#
# COMPACT_ATOMS: atom_id res chain seq x y z
N MET A 1 21.66 33.77 1.97
CA MET A 1 20.51 32.82 2.09
C MET A 1 20.40 31.78 0.96
N PRO A 2 21.46 31.42 0.26
CA PRO A 2 21.34 30.45 -0.85
C PRO A 2 21.04 29.00 -0.41
N PHE A 3 21.37 28.62 0.82
CA PHE A 3 21.19 27.27 1.33
C PHE A 3 19.72 26.87 1.58
N LEU A 4 18.90 27.81 2.03
CA LEU A 4 17.45 27.58 2.22
C LEU A 4 16.71 27.52 0.88
N GLU A 5 17.09 28.33 -0.09
CA GLU A 5 16.52 28.30 -1.45
C GLU A 5 16.87 26.98 -2.16
N GLN A 6 18.06 26.46 -1.96
CA GLN A 6 18.49 25.17 -2.52
C GLN A 6 17.76 23.97 -1.87
N LEU A 7 17.44 24.04 -0.57
CA LEU A 7 16.63 23.05 0.14
C LEU A 7 15.17 23.02 -0.34
N VAL A 8 14.59 24.18 -0.59
CA VAL A 8 13.22 24.30 -1.12
C VAL A 8 13.14 23.82 -2.56
N LYS A 9 14.18 24.04 -3.35
CA LYS A 9 14.24 23.65 -4.76
C LYS A 9 14.29 22.13 -5.00
N ASN A 10 14.67 21.35 -3.97
CA ASN A 10 14.77 19.89 -4.03
C ASN A 10 13.65 19.18 -3.25
N MET A 11 12.63 19.89 -2.78
CA MET A 11 11.48 19.24 -2.13
C MET A 11 10.46 18.80 -3.17
N HIS A 12 10.01 17.56 -3.01
CA HIS A 12 8.96 16.97 -3.82
C HIS A 12 7.75 16.70 -2.96
N THR A 13 6.58 16.84 -3.54
CA THR A 13 5.30 16.51 -2.91
C THR A 13 4.63 15.41 -3.71
N VAL A 14 4.09 14.40 -3.04
CA VAL A 14 3.37 13.28 -3.65
C VAL A 14 2.20 12.85 -2.77
N LYS A 15 1.16 12.32 -3.39
CA LYS A 15 0.11 11.59 -2.69
C LYS A 15 0.54 10.14 -2.52
N ALA A 16 0.34 9.58 -1.33
CA ALA A 16 0.78 8.23 -1.04
C ALA A 16 -0.14 7.53 -0.02
N ILE A 17 -0.06 6.22 0.01
CA ILE A 17 -0.68 5.34 1.00
C ILE A 17 0.43 4.71 1.82
N ILE A 18 0.35 4.83 3.15
CA ILE A 18 1.32 4.23 4.06
C ILE A 18 1.04 2.73 4.13
N LEU A 19 2.00 1.92 3.70
CA LEU A 19 1.90 0.46 3.75
C LEU A 19 2.40 -0.09 5.08
N LYS A 20 3.59 0.39 5.53
CA LYS A 20 4.24 -0.10 6.72
C LYS A 20 5.15 0.96 7.35
N SER A 21 5.27 0.91 8.66
CA SER A 21 6.25 1.69 9.43
C SER A 21 7.13 0.73 10.24
N ILE A 22 8.45 0.85 10.11
CA ILE A 22 9.42 -0.03 10.76
C ILE A 22 10.38 0.83 11.59
N PRO A 23 10.59 0.54 12.89
CA PRO A 23 11.65 1.16 13.66
C PRO A 23 13.02 0.94 13.01
N HIS A 24 13.81 1.99 12.85
CA HIS A 24 15.17 1.94 12.32
C HIS A 24 16.24 2.17 13.39
N SER A 25 15.95 3.09 14.31
CA SER A 25 16.77 3.37 15.49
C SER A 25 15.89 3.90 16.61
N GLU A 26 16.48 4.24 17.77
CA GLU A 26 15.74 4.85 18.88
C GLU A 26 15.05 6.17 18.51
N GLN A 27 15.52 6.86 17.47
CA GLN A 27 15.02 8.17 17.07
C GLN A 27 14.46 8.22 15.65
N GLN A 28 14.53 7.13 14.89
CA GLN A 28 14.16 7.09 13.47
C GLN A 28 13.34 5.85 13.13
N GLN A 29 12.47 6.01 12.14
CA GLN A 29 11.74 4.91 11.53
C GLN A 29 11.79 5.01 10.00
N ILE A 30 11.53 3.90 9.33
CA ILE A 30 11.37 3.82 7.89
C ILE A 30 9.89 3.65 7.58
N LEU A 31 9.36 4.51 6.73
CA LEU A 31 8.04 4.36 6.14
C LEU A 31 8.17 3.71 4.77
N HIS A 32 7.35 2.70 4.53
CA HIS A 32 7.10 2.11 3.24
C HIS A 32 5.78 2.67 2.73
N VAL A 33 5.78 3.29 1.57
CA VAL A 33 4.60 3.93 1.00
C VAL A 33 4.43 3.56 -0.47
N TYR A 34 3.20 3.60 -0.96
CA TYR A 34 2.89 3.52 -2.37
C TYR A 34 2.35 4.86 -2.85
N SER A 35 3.04 5.48 -3.78
CA SER A 35 2.74 6.82 -4.30
C SER A 35 2.04 6.73 -5.65
N GLU A 36 1.10 7.65 -5.90
CA GLU A 36 0.41 7.79 -7.17
C GLU A 36 1.37 8.04 -8.34
N GLU A 37 2.36 8.93 -8.12
CA GLU A 37 3.26 9.41 -9.17
C GLU A 37 4.60 8.65 -9.25
N ARG A 38 5.00 7.95 -8.18
CA ARG A 38 6.35 7.35 -8.07
C ARG A 38 6.35 5.87 -7.70
N GLY A 39 5.19 5.24 -7.53
CA GLY A 39 5.09 3.85 -7.14
C GLY A 39 5.58 3.60 -5.71
N TYR A 40 6.27 2.50 -5.50
CA TYR A 40 6.78 2.11 -4.19
C TYR A 40 7.98 2.95 -3.77
N MET A 41 7.93 3.49 -2.55
CA MET A 41 8.98 4.34 -1.98
C MET A 41 9.27 3.98 -0.54
N GLN A 42 10.54 4.17 -0.14
CA GLN A 42 10.97 4.04 1.25
C GLN A 42 11.52 5.38 1.75
N MET A 43 11.09 5.78 2.93
CA MET A 43 11.44 7.07 3.51
C MET A 43 11.93 6.93 4.94
N ILE A 44 13.10 7.51 5.23
CA ILE A 44 13.57 7.64 6.61
C ILE A 44 13.02 8.92 7.24
N THR A 45 12.56 8.81 8.48
CA THR A 45 11.96 9.93 9.21
C THR A 45 12.27 9.90 10.70
N PRO A 46 12.50 11.07 11.34
CA PRO A 46 12.59 11.14 12.79
C PRO A 46 11.27 10.80 13.47
N LEU A 47 11.30 10.02 14.55
CA LEU A 47 10.11 9.74 15.38
C LEU A 47 9.47 11.01 15.95
N ALA A 48 10.25 12.06 16.17
CA ALA A 48 9.77 13.35 16.64
C ALA A 48 8.76 14.02 15.69
N LEU A 49 8.78 13.68 14.40
CA LEU A 49 7.84 14.20 13.42
C LEU A 49 6.40 13.78 13.75
N PHE A 50 6.23 12.59 14.32
CA PHE A 50 4.92 12.01 14.67
C PHE A 50 4.42 12.45 16.06
N LYS A 51 5.34 12.87 16.96
CA LYS A 51 5.00 13.29 18.31
C LYS A 51 4.41 14.71 18.39
N ARG A 52 4.63 15.54 17.36
CA ARG A 52 4.24 16.96 17.37
C ARG A 52 2.80 17.25 16.94
N LYS A 53 2.13 16.32 16.30
CA LYS A 53 0.73 16.49 15.86
C LYS A 53 -0.14 15.45 16.57
N VAL A 54 -1.15 15.88 17.28
CA VAL A 54 -2.05 15.06 18.11
C VAL A 54 -2.74 13.89 17.36
N ASN A 55 -2.71 13.90 16.01
CA ASN A 55 -3.33 12.86 15.15
C ASN A 55 -2.40 12.32 14.06
N ALA A 56 -1.11 12.48 14.19
CA ALA A 56 -0.15 12.13 13.13
C ALA A 56 0.73 10.93 13.52
N SER A 57 0.13 9.80 13.85
CA SER A 57 0.82 8.53 13.76
C SER A 57 0.82 8.06 12.30
N ALA A 58 1.95 7.55 11.81
CA ALA A 58 2.02 6.91 10.51
C ALA A 58 1.31 5.55 10.60
N GLN A 59 0.00 5.57 10.42
CA GLN A 59 -0.82 4.36 10.51
C GLN A 59 -0.84 3.64 9.16
N CYS A 60 -0.86 2.31 9.21
CA CYS A 60 -0.99 1.48 8.04
C CYS A 60 -2.27 1.83 7.27
N MET A 61 -2.22 1.90 5.95
CA MET A 61 -3.31 2.28 5.04
C MET A 61 -3.82 3.72 5.21
N GLN A 62 -3.04 4.61 5.83
CA GLN A 62 -3.36 6.03 5.86
C GLN A 62 -3.03 6.68 4.51
N ILE A 63 -4.00 7.44 3.97
CA ILE A 63 -3.85 8.21 2.73
C ILE A 63 -3.33 9.59 3.09
N VAL A 64 -2.16 9.94 2.56
CA VAL A 64 -1.40 11.12 2.97
C VAL A 64 -0.83 11.88 1.79
N GLU A 65 -0.62 13.17 1.96
CA GLU A 65 0.28 13.97 1.16
C GLU A 65 1.63 14.03 1.87
N ILE A 66 2.71 13.77 1.14
CA ILE A 66 4.08 13.65 1.66
C ILE A 66 4.97 14.67 0.99
N GLU A 67 5.72 15.43 1.80
CA GLU A 67 6.83 16.26 1.35
C GLU A 67 8.15 15.56 1.71
N PHE A 68 9.05 15.41 0.76
CA PHE A 68 10.30 14.72 0.96
C PHE A 68 11.43 15.28 0.10
N ILE A 69 12.66 14.97 0.48
CA ILE A 69 13.86 15.20 -0.33
C ILE A 69 14.27 13.85 -0.92
N PRO A 70 14.32 13.72 -2.26
CA PRO A 70 14.76 12.49 -2.91
C PRO A 70 16.23 12.22 -2.59
N ASN A 71 16.56 10.93 -2.50
CA ASN A 71 17.95 10.49 -2.51
C ASN A 71 18.31 10.15 -3.97
N GLU A 72 19.09 11.00 -4.61
CA GLU A 72 19.50 10.83 -6.02
C GLU A 72 20.40 9.62 -6.25
N ARG A 73 21.02 9.09 -5.19
CA ARG A 73 21.87 7.88 -5.25
C ARG A 73 21.07 6.59 -5.09
N GLY A 74 19.73 6.69 -4.99
CA GLY A 74 18.86 5.56 -4.68
C GLY A 74 18.76 5.24 -3.19
N GLY A 75 17.78 4.40 -2.82
CA GLY A 75 17.53 4.00 -1.45
C GLY A 75 16.57 4.92 -0.69
N LEU A 76 16.78 5.13 0.60
CA LEU A 76 15.83 5.83 1.48
C LEU A 76 15.78 7.33 1.17
N HIS A 77 14.59 7.83 0.83
CA HIS A 77 14.31 9.26 0.75
C HIS A 77 14.17 9.88 2.13
N LYS A 78 14.32 11.19 2.25
CA LYS A 78 14.19 11.89 3.53
C LYS A 78 12.83 12.56 3.67
N LEU A 79 11.95 11.99 4.50
CA LEU A 79 10.65 12.58 4.81
C LEU A 79 10.85 13.92 5.55
N LYS A 80 10.11 14.94 5.14
CA LYS A 80 10.10 16.28 5.74
C LYS A 80 8.81 16.58 6.48
N SER A 81 7.70 16.31 5.82
CA SER A 81 6.36 16.45 6.40
C SER A 81 5.40 15.45 5.77
N PHE A 82 4.30 15.19 6.45
CA PHE A 82 3.15 14.52 5.88
C PHE A 82 1.87 15.07 6.49
N SER A 83 0.79 15.03 5.73
CA SER A 83 -0.53 15.41 6.19
C SER A 83 -1.58 14.41 5.69
N PRO A 84 -2.54 13.97 6.54
CA PRO A 84 -3.64 13.14 6.09
C PRO A 84 -4.47 13.87 5.04
N LEU A 85 -4.74 13.19 3.90
CA LEU A 85 -5.68 13.67 2.88
C LEU A 85 -7.11 13.26 3.19
N VAL A 86 -7.27 12.14 3.87
CA VAL A 86 -8.57 11.59 4.26
C VAL A 86 -8.54 11.20 5.73
N ASN A 87 -9.64 11.43 6.42
CA ASN A 87 -9.80 10.93 7.80
C ASN A 87 -10.15 9.45 7.77
N THR A 88 -9.18 8.61 8.08
CA THR A 88 -9.32 7.14 8.14
C THR A 88 -9.46 6.62 9.58
N SER A 89 -9.81 7.48 10.54
CA SER A 89 -9.85 7.13 11.97
C SER A 89 -10.81 5.98 12.30
N ALA A 90 -11.93 5.83 11.57
CA ALA A 90 -12.88 4.76 11.80
C ALA A 90 -12.27 3.36 11.62
N ILE A 91 -11.24 3.22 10.77
CA ILE A 91 -10.49 1.97 10.61
C ILE A 91 -9.79 1.59 11.92
N TYR A 92 -9.18 2.55 12.61
CA TYR A 92 -8.33 2.27 13.78
C TYR A 92 -9.11 2.14 15.09
N PHE A 93 -10.36 2.60 15.11
CA PHE A 93 -11.28 2.40 16.24
C PHE A 93 -12.08 1.10 16.14
N ASP A 94 -11.99 0.37 15.03
CA ASP A 94 -12.64 -0.91 14.80
C ASP A 94 -11.57 -2.02 14.62
N VAL A 95 -11.57 -2.99 15.54
CA VAL A 95 -10.55 -4.07 15.56
C VAL A 95 -10.58 -4.89 14.28
N TYR A 96 -11.76 -5.16 13.71
CA TYR A 96 -11.87 -5.93 12.46
C TYR A 96 -11.32 -5.15 11.28
N LYS A 97 -11.68 -3.87 11.13
CA LYS A 97 -11.17 -3.00 10.08
C LYS A 97 -9.66 -2.79 10.20
N MET A 98 -9.16 -2.61 11.42
CA MET A 98 -7.73 -2.47 11.68
C MET A 98 -6.95 -3.71 11.23
N ASN A 99 -7.45 -4.92 11.54
CA ASN A 99 -6.81 -6.16 11.11
C ASN A 99 -6.80 -6.31 9.58
N ILE A 100 -7.88 -5.90 8.89
CA ILE A 100 -7.94 -5.85 7.43
C ILE A 100 -6.87 -4.88 6.88
N ALA A 101 -6.79 -3.67 7.42
CA ALA A 101 -5.81 -2.68 7.00
C ALA A 101 -4.37 -3.16 7.20
N LEU A 102 -4.06 -3.81 8.32
CA LEU A 102 -2.75 -4.39 8.60
C LEU A 102 -2.41 -5.50 7.60
N LEU A 103 -3.35 -6.41 7.33
CA LEU A 103 -3.17 -7.47 6.34
C LEU A 103 -2.90 -6.89 4.94
N TRP A 104 -3.68 -5.90 4.50
CA TRP A 104 -3.48 -5.24 3.22
C TRP A 104 -2.11 -4.55 3.15
N GLY A 105 -1.70 -3.85 4.21
CA GLY A 105 -0.39 -3.21 4.26
C GLY A 105 0.76 -4.19 4.11
N GLU A 106 0.71 -5.34 4.78
CA GLU A 106 1.73 -6.38 4.66
C GLU A 106 1.76 -6.98 3.23
N ILE A 107 0.60 -7.34 2.68
CA ILE A 107 0.52 -7.90 1.32
C ILE A 107 1.03 -6.88 0.29
N LEU A 108 0.53 -5.64 0.33
CA LEU A 108 0.94 -4.59 -0.60
C LEU A 108 2.43 -4.26 -0.46
N ASN A 109 2.97 -4.23 0.76
CA ASN A 109 4.40 -4.02 0.97
C ASN A 109 5.28 -5.13 0.38
N LEU A 110 4.76 -6.37 0.27
CA LEU A 110 5.45 -7.48 -0.36
C LEU A 110 5.35 -7.45 -1.89
N VAL A 111 4.13 -7.28 -2.41
CA VAL A 111 3.88 -7.43 -3.86
C VAL A 111 4.21 -6.17 -4.66
N LEU A 112 4.26 -4.98 -4.02
CA LEU A 112 4.57 -3.72 -4.68
C LEU A 112 6.03 -3.29 -4.47
N ARG A 113 6.86 -4.09 -3.80
CA ARG A 113 8.26 -3.74 -3.60
C ARG A 113 8.94 -3.50 -4.94
N ASP A 114 9.58 -2.33 -5.04
CA ASP A 114 10.30 -1.88 -6.24
C ASP A 114 9.41 -1.74 -7.50
N SER A 115 8.08 -1.63 -7.32
CA SER A 115 7.15 -1.41 -8.42
C SER A 115 7.13 0.04 -8.88
N ASP A 116 6.99 0.20 -10.19
CA ASP A 116 6.74 1.48 -10.83
C ASP A 116 5.34 2.05 -10.47
N PRO A 117 5.10 3.35 -10.71
CA PRO A 117 3.79 3.95 -10.49
C PRO A 117 2.73 3.31 -11.41
N ASN A 118 1.58 3.02 -10.82
CA ASN A 118 0.40 2.54 -11.52
C ASN A 118 -0.82 3.28 -10.95
N PRO A 119 -1.33 4.31 -11.66
CA PRO A 119 -2.45 5.13 -11.19
C PRO A 119 -3.74 4.33 -10.94
N ASP A 120 -4.05 3.32 -11.77
CA ASP A 120 -5.23 2.49 -11.60
C ASP A 120 -5.14 1.66 -10.32
N LEU A 121 -3.97 1.12 -10.04
CA LEU A 121 -3.70 0.37 -8.81
C LEU A 121 -3.75 1.29 -7.58
N TYR A 122 -3.16 2.49 -7.66
CA TYR A 122 -3.22 3.48 -6.58
C TYR A 122 -4.67 3.86 -6.25
N GLU A 123 -5.46 4.22 -7.27
CA GLU A 123 -6.86 4.60 -7.08
C GLU A 123 -7.71 3.44 -6.55
N TYR A 124 -7.44 2.22 -7.00
CA TYR A 124 -8.10 1.02 -6.47
C TYR A 124 -7.82 0.83 -4.97
N ILE A 125 -6.55 0.92 -4.54
CA ILE A 125 -6.18 0.77 -3.14
C ILE A 125 -6.82 1.89 -2.31
N LYS A 126 -6.71 3.13 -2.77
CA LYS A 126 -7.28 4.32 -2.12
C LYS A 126 -8.79 4.17 -1.91
N THR A 127 -9.54 3.86 -2.97
CA THR A 127 -11.00 3.67 -2.92
C THR A 127 -11.38 2.53 -1.98
N SER A 128 -10.59 1.44 -1.96
CA SER A 128 -10.81 0.32 -1.03
C SER A 128 -10.64 0.73 0.44
N VAL A 129 -9.65 1.57 0.73
CA VAL A 129 -9.42 2.12 2.08
C VAL A 129 -10.55 3.05 2.49
N GLU A 130 -10.98 3.94 1.59
CA GLU A 130 -12.11 4.85 1.83
C GLU A 130 -13.40 4.07 2.08
N TYR A 131 -13.67 3.03 1.30
CA TYR A 131 -14.82 2.14 1.53
C TYR A 131 -14.73 1.43 2.89
N LEU A 132 -13.56 0.84 3.22
CA LEU A 132 -13.34 0.19 4.52
C LEU A 132 -13.61 1.15 5.68
N ASN A 133 -13.21 2.41 5.53
CA ASN A 133 -13.41 3.44 6.56
C ASN A 133 -14.88 3.74 6.83
N ILE A 134 -15.71 3.87 5.79
CA ILE A 134 -17.10 4.31 5.89
C ILE A 134 -18.12 3.18 6.05
N THR A 135 -17.80 1.95 5.58
CA THR A 135 -18.76 0.84 5.59
C THR A 135 -19.16 0.46 7.01
N ARG A 136 -20.43 0.09 7.18
CA ARG A 136 -21.00 -0.47 8.42
C ARG A 136 -21.50 -1.90 8.21
N ASP A 137 -21.42 -2.39 6.96
CA ASP A 137 -21.89 -3.69 6.56
C ASP A 137 -20.90 -4.80 6.96
N ASP A 138 -21.33 -6.07 6.81
CA ASP A 138 -20.46 -7.22 6.98
C ASP A 138 -19.28 -7.18 6.01
N ILE A 139 -18.07 -7.06 6.55
CA ILE A 139 -16.82 -6.97 5.81
C ILE A 139 -16.10 -8.33 5.68
N ALA A 140 -16.76 -9.44 6.09
CA ALA A 140 -16.12 -10.77 6.13
C ALA A 140 -15.50 -11.17 4.77
N ASN A 141 -16.22 -10.93 3.67
CA ASN A 141 -15.77 -11.26 2.31
C ASN A 141 -14.98 -10.12 1.62
N PHE A 142 -14.88 -8.97 2.25
CA PHE A 142 -14.26 -7.81 1.61
C PHE A 142 -12.77 -8.04 1.32
N ASN A 143 -12.06 -8.75 2.21
CA ASN A 143 -10.68 -9.16 1.99
C ASN A 143 -10.51 -10.01 0.73
N LEU A 144 -11.37 -11.00 0.53
CA LEU A 144 -11.29 -11.87 -0.65
C LEU A 144 -11.54 -11.08 -1.94
N LEU A 145 -12.53 -10.19 -1.93
CA LEU A 145 -12.81 -9.33 -3.07
C LEU A 145 -11.64 -8.39 -3.38
N PHE A 146 -11.04 -7.79 -2.32
CA PHE A 146 -9.87 -6.94 -2.47
C PHE A 146 -8.70 -7.70 -3.10
N LEU A 147 -8.34 -8.87 -2.57
CA LEU A 147 -7.23 -9.67 -3.07
C LEU A 147 -7.46 -10.17 -4.50
N PHE A 148 -8.67 -10.58 -4.82
CA PHE A 148 -9.03 -11.02 -6.17
C PHE A 148 -8.91 -9.90 -7.20
N ARG A 149 -9.33 -8.68 -6.87
CA ARG A 149 -9.17 -7.52 -7.75
C ARG A 149 -7.72 -7.06 -7.83
N LEU A 150 -7.01 -7.08 -6.70
CA LEU A 150 -5.58 -6.78 -6.64
C LEU A 150 -4.78 -7.71 -7.55
N SER A 151 -5.03 -9.03 -7.51
CA SER A 151 -4.34 -10.00 -8.37
C SER A 151 -4.53 -9.68 -9.85
N LYS A 152 -5.74 -9.29 -10.27
CA LYS A 152 -6.01 -8.88 -11.65
C LYS A 152 -5.21 -7.64 -12.06
N LEU A 153 -5.13 -6.62 -11.19
CA LEU A 153 -4.37 -5.39 -11.46
C LEU A 153 -2.87 -5.65 -11.51
N LEU A 154 -2.39 -6.68 -10.83
CA LEU A 154 -1.00 -7.15 -10.88
C LEU A 154 -0.73 -8.11 -12.06
N GLY A 155 -1.72 -8.39 -12.91
CA GLY A 155 -1.58 -9.25 -14.08
C GLY A 155 -1.82 -10.74 -13.82
N PHE A 156 -2.21 -11.11 -12.60
CA PHE A 156 -2.55 -12.50 -12.23
C PHE A 156 -4.07 -12.68 -12.31
N SER A 157 -4.59 -13.09 -13.46
CA SER A 157 -6.02 -13.36 -13.63
C SER A 157 -6.29 -14.84 -13.79
N ILE A 158 -7.39 -15.31 -13.18
CA ILE A 158 -7.92 -16.65 -13.43
C ILE A 158 -8.52 -16.68 -14.82
N ASP A 159 -8.09 -17.63 -15.65
CA ASP A 159 -8.69 -17.87 -16.96
C ASP A 159 -9.89 -18.81 -16.83
N ASN A 160 -11.07 -18.22 -16.69
CA ASN A 160 -12.32 -18.96 -16.60
C ASN A 160 -12.73 -19.61 -17.93
N SER A 161 -12.10 -19.29 -19.07
CA SER A 161 -12.40 -19.92 -20.36
C SER A 161 -12.03 -21.40 -20.37
N THR A 162 -11.09 -21.79 -19.51
CA THR A 162 -10.64 -23.19 -19.35
C THR A 162 -11.43 -23.98 -18.30
N TYR A 163 -12.40 -23.33 -17.62
CA TYR A 163 -13.17 -23.97 -16.55
C TYR A 163 -14.11 -25.05 -17.08
N HIS A 164 -14.08 -26.21 -16.44
CA HIS A 164 -15.05 -27.30 -16.57
C HIS A 164 -15.29 -27.93 -15.20
N PRO A 165 -16.48 -28.47 -14.88
CA PRO A 165 -16.77 -29.07 -13.57
C PRO A 165 -15.77 -30.15 -13.10
N ASP A 166 -15.17 -30.88 -14.05
CA ASP A 166 -14.20 -31.96 -13.77
C ASP A 166 -12.73 -31.49 -13.87
N HIS A 167 -12.49 -30.18 -14.00
CA HIS A 167 -11.15 -29.60 -14.06
C HIS A 167 -10.66 -29.16 -12.69
N VAL A 168 -9.35 -29.22 -12.48
CA VAL A 168 -8.63 -28.72 -11.31
C VAL A 168 -7.91 -27.44 -11.66
N PHE A 169 -7.98 -26.44 -10.78
CA PHE A 169 -7.31 -25.17 -10.96
C PHE A 169 -5.80 -25.30 -10.73
N ASN A 170 -5.00 -24.85 -11.69
CA ASN A 170 -3.56 -24.75 -11.55
C ASN A 170 -3.18 -23.29 -11.18
N ILE A 171 -2.62 -23.13 -9.97
CA ILE A 171 -2.24 -21.84 -9.42
C ILE A 171 -1.07 -21.17 -10.15
N ASN A 172 -0.22 -21.95 -10.85
CA ASN A 172 0.98 -21.42 -11.49
C ASN A 172 0.70 -20.64 -12.78
N ASP A 173 -0.35 -21.05 -13.51
CA ASP A 173 -0.73 -20.43 -14.79
C ASP A 173 -2.15 -19.84 -14.80
N GLY A 174 -2.89 -20.00 -13.69
CA GLY A 174 -4.24 -19.46 -13.56
C GLY A 174 -5.31 -20.14 -14.41
N CYS A 175 -5.05 -21.35 -14.92
CA CYS A 175 -5.91 -22.11 -15.81
C CYS A 175 -6.49 -23.35 -15.14
N PHE A 176 -7.54 -23.94 -15.74
CA PHE A 176 -8.16 -25.18 -15.28
C PHE A 176 -7.78 -26.32 -16.23
N TYR A 177 -7.42 -27.50 -15.67
CA TYR A 177 -7.01 -28.68 -16.41
C TYR A 177 -7.80 -29.91 -15.98
N PRO A 178 -8.02 -30.91 -16.91
CA PRO A 178 -8.66 -32.16 -16.54
C PRO A 178 -7.94 -32.86 -15.39
N THR A 179 -8.68 -33.42 -14.45
CA THR A 179 -8.15 -34.14 -13.28
C THR A 179 -7.23 -35.32 -13.65
N SER A 180 -7.36 -35.85 -14.87
CA SER A 180 -6.53 -36.95 -15.42
C SER A 180 -5.19 -36.50 -16.00
N SER A 181 -4.86 -35.20 -16.03
CA SER A 181 -3.60 -34.71 -16.55
C SER A 181 -2.47 -34.97 -15.55
N PRO A 182 -1.41 -35.76 -15.90
CA PRO A 182 -0.31 -36.02 -15.00
C PRO A 182 0.55 -34.75 -14.84
N GLY A 183 0.64 -34.23 -13.65
CA GLY A 183 1.68 -33.29 -13.24
C GLY A 183 1.25 -31.85 -13.13
N ASN A 184 1.57 -31.32 -11.98
CA ASN A 184 1.54 -29.95 -11.47
C ASN A 184 0.28 -29.57 -10.68
N TYR A 185 0.22 -30.14 -9.50
CA TYR A 185 -0.52 -29.55 -8.36
C TYR A 185 0.43 -28.67 -7.56
#